data_eb32f4ea0cf673656d764423e3fc23bb
#
_entry.id   eb32f4ea0cf673656d764423e3fc23bb
#
_cell.length_a   1.000
_cell.length_b   1.000
_cell.length_c   1.000
_cell.angle_alpha   90.00
_cell.angle_beta   90.00
_cell.angle_gamma   90.00
#
_symmetry.space_group_name_H-M   'P 1'
#
loop_
_entity.id
_entity.type
_entity.pdbx_description
1 polymer ?
#
loop_
_entity_poly.entity_id
_entity_poly.type
_entity_poly.pdbx_seq_one_letter_code
_entity_poly.pdbx_strand_id
1 'polypeptide(L)'
;MNLINKPKNTVITLKSLCIFVICGLFAQVSLASSVIVSTVKNPDMYSGNQSWFRYYQSPGTVIRDSVILRNIGNETETISLYPTDATSNQVGSFTPKMQDEEQKGIGLWTKLEKNSVTLAPKENIEVKFEIHIPEEITPGQYFGSIINEEVSDSPCDEVLIVAGSCQGNIQIRTRTGNRIYLTIPGQINQDIKLNSFNWKSAKNNTVNFQFSFTNSGNVAFEPKAIIHIYDGFGTKIDTIETKLGKSLPGSTITPMATWNHKGQFGSFTAKAEVFYQEDNQGRIDNLHGATLSEKAESKIFLFPLFPFLTLLGIILFFAVGWSFRQSFYQKIMKNWELYSVQSGDNLVDLARERHTHWKLIACINKIKAPYVISPKQKIKIPPKKKNTHEK
;
A
#
# COMPACT_ATOMS: atom_id res chain seq x y z
N MET A 1 -68.22 10.11 25.06
CA MET A 1 -67.51 8.86 25.39
C MET A 1 -66.29 8.76 24.49
N ASN A 2 -65.20 9.44 24.93
CA ASN A 2 -64.00 9.61 24.15
C ASN A 2 -62.86 8.81 24.80
N LEU A 3 -62.33 7.83 24.07
CA LEU A 3 -61.17 7.04 24.46
C LEU A 3 -59.89 7.78 23.98
N ILE A 4 -59.10 8.25 24.91
CA ILE A 4 -57.81 8.91 24.70
C ILE A 4 -56.73 7.84 24.49
N ASN A 5 -56.13 7.81 23.31
CA ASN A 5 -54.93 7.04 23.00
C ASN A 5 -53.67 7.72 23.57
N LYS A 6 -52.92 7.05 24.44
CA LYS A 6 -51.64 7.48 24.94
C LYS A 6 -50.51 7.06 23.99
N PRO A 7 -49.51 7.90 23.70
CA PRO A 7 -48.37 7.53 22.86
C PRO A 7 -47.33 6.75 23.69
N LYS A 8 -46.90 5.59 23.16
CA LYS A 8 -45.90 4.67 23.78
C LYS A 8 -44.47 4.91 23.31
N ASN A 9 -44.07 6.12 22.88
CA ASN A 9 -42.80 6.29 22.19
C ASN A 9 -41.73 7.18 22.87
N THR A 10 -41.89 7.51 24.19
CA THR A 10 -40.99 8.47 24.81
C THR A 10 -39.87 7.84 25.71
N VAL A 11 -39.86 6.52 25.89
CA VAL A 11 -38.91 5.86 26.81
C VAL A 11 -37.66 5.31 26.10
N ILE A 12 -37.72 5.11 24.77
CA ILE A 12 -36.60 4.53 24.00
C ILE A 12 -35.52 5.57 23.67
N THR A 13 -35.88 6.84 23.56
CA THR A 13 -34.97 7.92 23.19
C THR A 13 -34.03 8.35 24.33
N LEU A 14 -34.44 8.22 25.58
CA LEU A 14 -33.63 8.65 26.73
C LEU A 14 -32.51 7.66 27.08
N LYS A 15 -32.73 6.35 26.88
CA LYS A 15 -31.69 5.32 27.09
C LYS A 15 -30.64 5.31 25.98
N SER A 16 -31.01 5.64 24.73
CA SER A 16 -30.05 5.79 23.61
C SER A 16 -29.15 7.01 23.77
N LEU A 17 -29.66 8.09 24.34
CA LEU A 17 -28.88 9.33 24.53
C LEU A 17 -27.83 9.18 25.65
N CYS A 18 -28.14 8.44 26.74
CA CYS A 18 -27.19 8.16 27.80
C CYS A 18 -26.02 7.23 27.36
N ILE A 19 -26.24 6.30 26.41
CA ILE A 19 -25.17 5.43 25.90
C ILE A 19 -24.21 6.23 25.00
N PHE A 20 -24.69 7.23 24.24
CA PHE A 20 -23.84 8.10 23.42
C PHE A 20 -23.00 9.10 24.25
N VAL A 21 -23.49 9.55 25.39
CA VAL A 21 -22.76 10.48 26.28
C VAL A 21 -21.69 9.73 27.10
N ILE A 22 -21.87 8.46 27.41
CA ILE A 22 -20.86 7.65 28.15
C ILE A 22 -19.73 7.17 27.23
N CYS A 23 -19.98 6.94 25.91
CA CYS A 23 -18.92 6.65 24.94
C CYS A 23 -18.05 7.87 24.54
N GLY A 24 -18.48 9.09 24.82
CA GLY A 24 -17.75 10.33 24.47
C GLY A 24 -16.69 10.75 25.50
N LEU A 25 -16.55 10.07 26.63
CA LEU A 25 -15.62 10.40 27.73
C LEU A 25 -14.40 9.49 27.82
N PHE A 26 -14.15 8.61 26.85
CA PHE A 26 -12.83 8.03 26.70
C PHE A 26 -11.92 9.07 26.05
N ALA A 27 -11.32 9.93 26.88
CA ALA A 27 -10.19 10.73 26.50
C ALA A 27 -9.15 9.76 25.90
N GLN A 28 -8.82 9.94 24.64
CA GLN A 28 -7.65 9.29 24.03
C GLN A 28 -6.44 9.84 24.79
N VAL A 29 -5.90 9.03 25.70
CA VAL A 29 -4.59 9.30 26.27
C VAL A 29 -3.60 9.13 25.11
N SER A 30 -3.18 10.27 24.54
CA SER A 30 -2.06 10.29 23.63
C SER A 30 -0.81 9.99 24.46
N LEU A 31 -0.24 8.81 24.32
CA LEU A 31 1.08 8.43 24.81
C LEU A 31 2.14 9.22 24.01
N ALA A 32 2.27 10.50 24.29
CA ALA A 32 3.39 11.31 23.83
C ALA A 32 4.48 11.23 24.89
N SER A 33 5.74 10.99 24.47
CA SER A 33 6.89 11.05 25.38
C SER A 33 6.85 12.36 26.18
N SER A 34 7.00 12.26 27.48
CA SER A 34 7.05 13.41 28.38
C SER A 34 8.40 14.10 28.37
N VAL A 35 9.43 13.48 27.75
CA VAL A 35 10.78 14.03 27.68
C VAL A 35 11.18 14.41 26.28
N ILE A 36 11.58 15.66 26.11
CA ILE A 36 12.12 16.20 24.84
C ILE A 36 13.63 16.28 24.95
N VAL A 37 14.32 15.82 23.89
CA VAL A 37 15.76 16.00 23.75
C VAL A 37 16.04 17.06 22.68
N SER A 38 16.90 18.00 23.01
CA SER A 38 17.35 19.05 22.11
C SER A 38 18.88 19.12 22.06
N THR A 39 19.41 19.58 20.94
CA THR A 39 20.83 19.94 20.82
C THR A 39 21.12 21.22 21.58
N VAL A 40 22.25 21.33 22.22
CA VAL A 40 22.76 22.64 22.66
C VAL A 40 23.18 23.40 21.42
N LYS A 41 22.74 24.65 21.30
CA LYS A 41 23.19 25.50 20.20
C LYS A 41 24.64 25.95 20.48
N ASN A 42 25.60 25.36 19.81
CA ASN A 42 26.94 25.92 19.74
C ASN A 42 26.98 26.86 18.52
N PRO A 43 26.93 28.20 18.72
CA PRO A 43 26.87 29.16 17.62
C PRO A 43 28.12 29.13 16.72
N ASP A 44 29.24 28.63 17.22
CA ASP A 44 30.50 28.53 16.45
C ASP A 44 30.53 27.32 15.50
N MET A 45 29.67 26.33 15.71
CA MET A 45 29.64 25.10 14.94
C MET A 45 28.42 24.96 14.00
N TYR A 46 27.37 25.77 14.21
CA TYR A 46 26.08 25.61 13.49
C TYR A 46 25.51 26.95 13.02
N SER A 47 25.28 27.08 11.74
CA SER A 47 24.42 28.11 11.17
C SER A 47 22.97 27.64 11.07
N GLY A 48 22.09 28.09 11.96
CA GLY A 48 20.64 27.87 11.88
C GLY A 48 20.01 27.04 13.00
N ASN A 49 18.66 26.98 13.04
CA ASN A 49 17.85 26.16 13.95
C ASN A 49 17.85 24.69 13.45
N GLN A 50 18.84 23.90 13.84
CA GLN A 50 18.89 22.49 13.45
C GLN A 50 18.64 21.58 14.67
N SER A 51 17.83 20.55 14.46
CA SER A 51 17.51 19.52 15.47
C SER A 51 18.52 18.36 15.46
N TRP A 52 19.65 18.52 14.80
CA TRP A 52 20.66 17.47 14.65
C TRP A 52 22.06 18.04 14.65
N PHE A 53 23.04 17.19 15.01
CA PHE A 53 24.45 17.53 15.02
C PHE A 53 25.06 17.29 13.63
N ARG A 54 25.96 18.22 13.21
CA ARG A 54 26.75 18.10 11.99
C ARG A 54 28.18 18.45 12.27
N TYR A 55 29.05 17.53 11.94
CA TYR A 55 30.47 17.71 12.16
C TYR A 55 31.23 17.46 10.86
N TYR A 56 32.27 18.26 10.64
CA TYR A 56 33.26 18.10 9.59
C TYR A 56 34.61 18.12 10.28
N GLN A 57 35.23 16.94 10.47
CA GLN A 57 36.39 16.78 11.32
C GLN A 57 37.42 15.82 10.70
N SER A 58 38.68 16.03 11.01
CA SER A 58 39.79 15.16 10.59
C SER A 58 39.84 13.88 11.44
N PRO A 59 40.46 12.81 10.92
CA PRO A 59 40.80 11.63 11.71
C PRO A 59 41.60 12.00 12.99
N GLY A 60 41.43 11.22 14.06
CA GLY A 60 42.09 11.44 15.36
C GLY A 60 41.54 12.59 16.22
N THR A 61 40.53 13.33 15.73
CA THR A 61 39.91 14.44 16.46
C THR A 61 38.91 13.93 17.52
N VAL A 62 38.86 14.64 18.66
CA VAL A 62 37.82 14.43 19.67
C VAL A 62 36.82 15.59 19.62
N ILE A 63 35.57 15.28 19.31
CA ILE A 63 34.45 16.24 19.33
C ILE A 63 33.87 16.23 20.74
N ARG A 64 33.65 17.42 21.32
CA ARG A 64 33.00 17.60 22.63
C ARG A 64 31.76 18.46 22.43
N ASP A 65 30.59 17.90 22.83
CA ASP A 65 29.32 18.57 22.70
C ASP A 65 28.32 18.06 23.79
N SER A 66 27.07 18.50 23.76
CA SER A 66 26.07 18.11 24.76
C SER A 66 24.67 18.04 24.21
N VAL A 67 23.84 17.27 24.86
CA VAL A 67 22.37 17.23 24.67
C VAL A 67 21.67 17.78 25.90
N ILE A 68 20.56 18.50 25.71
CA ILE A 68 19.68 18.92 26.80
C ILE A 68 18.45 18.01 26.78
N LEU A 69 18.22 17.33 27.89
CA LEU A 69 16.97 16.63 28.18
C LEU A 69 16.06 17.54 28.97
N ARG A 70 14.80 17.60 28.58
CA ARG A 70 13.78 18.38 29.27
C ARG A 70 12.55 17.54 29.53
N ASN A 71 12.21 17.36 30.81
CA ASN A 71 10.94 16.79 31.18
C ASN A 71 9.83 17.84 31.06
N ILE A 72 8.93 17.68 30.09
CA ILE A 72 7.76 18.56 29.90
C ILE A 72 6.51 18.01 30.60
N GLY A 73 6.60 16.78 31.12
CA GLY A 73 5.56 16.09 31.88
C GLY A 73 5.34 16.66 33.28
N ASN A 74 4.47 16.02 34.03
CA ASN A 74 4.13 16.38 35.41
C ASN A 74 4.61 15.32 36.42
N GLU A 75 5.27 14.27 35.94
CA GLU A 75 5.82 13.17 36.75
C GLU A 75 7.33 13.10 36.61
N THR A 76 8.00 12.43 37.54
CA THR A 76 9.42 12.18 37.51
C THR A 76 9.70 11.04 36.53
N GLU A 77 10.60 11.25 35.55
CA GLU A 77 10.94 10.31 34.50
C GLU A 77 12.42 9.89 34.59
N THR A 78 12.67 8.60 34.39
CA THR A 78 14.01 8.07 34.25
C THR A 78 14.26 7.72 32.79
N ILE A 79 15.30 8.30 32.23
CA ILE A 79 15.68 8.17 30.82
C ILE A 79 17.02 7.44 30.70
N SER A 80 17.04 6.38 29.90
CA SER A 80 18.27 5.75 29.43
C SER A 80 18.80 6.47 28.20
N LEU A 81 20.10 6.73 28.16
CA LEU A 81 20.81 7.40 27.07
C LEU A 81 21.89 6.47 26.51
N TYR A 82 21.92 6.34 25.18
CA TYR A 82 22.96 5.57 24.53
C TYR A 82 23.20 6.05 23.08
N PRO A 83 24.46 5.98 22.60
CA PRO A 83 24.78 6.29 21.23
C PRO A 83 24.55 5.06 20.34
N THR A 84 24.13 5.28 19.09
CA THR A 84 24.01 4.22 18.08
C THR A 84 24.49 4.70 16.72
N ASP A 85 24.89 3.76 15.87
CA ASP A 85 25.00 3.99 14.44
C ASP A 85 23.61 4.14 13.81
N ALA A 86 23.57 4.64 12.59
CA ALA A 86 22.33 4.73 11.83
C ALA A 86 22.49 4.11 10.45
N THR A 87 21.38 3.61 9.93
CA THR A 87 21.22 3.04 8.59
C THR A 87 20.00 3.64 7.92
N SER A 88 19.74 3.31 6.66
CA SER A 88 18.46 3.58 6.01
C SER A 88 17.54 2.39 6.15
N ASN A 89 16.26 2.64 6.49
CA ASN A 89 15.25 1.60 6.39
C ASN A 89 14.86 1.35 4.91
N GLN A 90 13.95 0.41 4.68
CA GLN A 90 13.53 0.01 3.33
C GLN A 90 13.00 1.17 2.47
N VAL A 91 12.36 2.18 3.07
CA VAL A 91 11.84 3.35 2.32
C VAL A 91 12.83 4.51 2.22
N GLY A 92 14.06 4.33 2.69
CA GLY A 92 15.09 5.37 2.66
C GLY A 92 14.95 6.43 3.74
N SER A 93 14.38 6.08 4.90
CA SER A 93 14.38 6.96 6.07
C SER A 93 15.55 6.64 6.99
N PHE A 94 16.12 7.68 7.60
CA PHE A 94 17.16 7.54 8.62
C PHE A 94 16.63 6.71 9.80
N THR A 95 17.31 5.64 10.14
CA THR A 95 16.90 4.72 11.21
C THR A 95 18.12 4.42 12.10
N PRO A 96 18.10 4.84 13.38
CA PRO A 96 19.10 4.41 14.34
C PRO A 96 19.05 2.90 14.53
N LYS A 97 20.22 2.28 14.64
CA LYS A 97 20.33 0.87 15.01
C LYS A 97 19.79 0.62 16.43
N MET A 98 19.51 -0.63 16.74
CA MET A 98 19.20 -1.02 18.11
C MET A 98 20.45 -1.02 18.96
N GLN A 99 20.29 -0.91 20.29
CA GLN A 99 21.41 -0.86 21.24
C GLN A 99 22.23 -2.16 21.22
N ASP A 100 21.59 -3.28 21.01
CA ASP A 100 22.17 -4.63 20.96
C ASP A 100 22.79 -5.01 19.61
N GLU A 101 22.57 -4.18 18.56
CA GLU A 101 23.23 -4.38 17.27
C GLU A 101 24.69 -3.93 17.31
N GLU A 102 25.54 -4.55 16.47
CA GLU A 102 26.95 -4.18 16.34
C GLU A 102 27.12 -2.72 15.86
N GLN A 103 27.80 -1.91 16.66
CA GLN A 103 28.16 -0.53 16.37
C GLN A 103 29.56 -0.48 15.79
N LYS A 104 29.77 0.24 14.69
CA LYS A 104 31.08 0.34 13.97
C LYS A 104 31.57 1.77 13.76
N GLY A 105 30.67 2.74 13.94
CA GLY A 105 30.91 4.16 13.67
C GLY A 105 30.58 5.03 14.88
N ILE A 106 29.69 5.98 14.69
CA ILE A 106 29.27 6.96 15.71
C ILE A 106 28.88 6.30 17.03
N GLY A 107 28.14 5.18 16.97
CA GLY A 107 27.71 4.45 18.16
C GLY A 107 28.90 3.93 19.00
N LEU A 108 29.97 3.43 18.34
CA LEU A 108 31.16 2.92 19.00
C LEU A 108 32.05 4.05 19.51
N TRP A 109 32.17 5.15 18.76
CA TRP A 109 33.10 6.23 19.05
C TRP A 109 32.58 7.23 20.08
N THR A 110 31.28 7.24 20.37
CA THR A 110 30.66 8.20 21.27
C THR A 110 30.64 7.70 22.70
N LYS A 111 31.14 8.54 23.62
CA LYS A 111 31.09 8.34 25.06
C LYS A 111 30.18 9.39 25.71
N LEU A 112 29.21 8.97 26.47
CA LEU A 112 28.34 9.85 27.25
C LEU A 112 28.86 10.03 28.65
N GLU A 113 28.72 11.23 29.23
CA GLU A 113 29.01 11.50 30.65
C GLU A 113 28.10 10.67 31.56
N LYS A 114 26.81 10.49 31.15
CA LYS A 114 25.79 9.72 31.89
C LYS A 114 24.97 8.88 30.90
N ASN A 115 24.76 7.62 31.26
CA ASN A 115 23.93 6.70 30.46
C ASN A 115 22.49 6.59 30.99
N SER A 116 22.20 7.19 32.13
CA SER A 116 20.85 7.27 32.72
C SER A 116 20.72 8.56 33.50
N VAL A 117 19.55 9.17 33.41
CA VAL A 117 19.21 10.45 34.05
C VAL A 117 17.77 10.39 34.54
N THR A 118 17.56 10.79 35.80
CA THR A 118 16.22 10.98 36.38
C THR A 118 15.90 12.48 36.42
N LEU A 119 14.79 12.87 35.82
CA LEU A 119 14.33 14.25 35.69
C LEU A 119 13.03 14.47 36.46
N ALA A 120 13.06 15.41 37.40
CA ALA A 120 11.84 15.89 38.05
C ALA A 120 10.92 16.59 37.04
N PRO A 121 9.63 16.78 37.33
CA PRO A 121 8.74 17.57 36.45
C PRO A 121 9.30 18.94 36.11
N LYS A 122 9.29 19.26 34.78
CA LYS A 122 9.78 20.53 34.22
C LYS A 122 11.29 20.78 34.37
N GLU A 123 12.04 19.79 34.83
CA GLU A 123 13.52 19.87 34.95
C GLU A 123 14.20 19.80 33.58
N ASN A 124 15.37 20.47 33.49
CA ASN A 124 16.27 20.36 32.35
C ASN A 124 17.64 19.92 32.85
N ILE A 125 18.22 18.93 32.19
CA ILE A 125 19.57 18.47 32.46
C ILE A 125 20.39 18.45 31.17
N GLU A 126 21.61 18.99 31.23
CA GLU A 126 22.61 18.88 30.18
C GLU A 126 23.46 17.62 30.40
N VAL A 127 23.60 16.80 29.35
CA VAL A 127 24.47 15.63 29.34
C VAL A 127 25.54 15.82 28.27
N LYS A 128 26.79 15.86 28.69
CA LYS A 128 27.96 15.99 27.81
C LYS A 128 28.29 14.66 27.14
N PHE A 129 28.84 14.76 25.94
CA PHE A 129 29.37 13.60 25.23
C PHE A 129 30.67 13.95 24.46
N GLU A 130 31.44 12.92 24.19
CA GLU A 130 32.65 12.99 23.37
C GLU A 130 32.57 11.98 22.25
N ILE A 131 32.90 12.38 21.01
CA ILE A 131 33.09 11.47 19.88
C ILE A 131 34.58 11.37 19.59
N HIS A 132 35.15 10.20 19.82
CA HIS A 132 36.56 9.91 19.60
C HIS A 132 36.74 9.34 18.18
N ILE A 133 37.10 10.17 17.23
CA ILE A 133 37.30 9.74 15.85
C ILE A 133 38.62 8.97 15.76
N PRO A 134 38.63 7.72 15.23
CA PRO A 134 39.84 6.95 15.04
C PRO A 134 40.86 7.69 14.14
N GLU A 135 42.19 7.48 14.40
CA GLU A 135 43.24 8.01 13.55
C GLU A 135 43.23 7.35 12.17
N GLU A 136 42.98 6.03 12.14
CA GLU A 136 42.87 5.27 10.91
C GLU A 136 41.39 5.03 10.60
N ILE A 137 40.82 5.91 9.75
CA ILE A 137 39.45 5.84 9.33
C ILE A 137 39.29 6.17 7.85
N THR A 138 38.41 5.45 7.17
CA THR A 138 38.08 5.74 5.77
C THR A 138 37.37 7.10 5.65
N PRO A 139 37.79 7.99 4.74
CA PRO A 139 37.05 9.20 4.42
C PRO A 139 35.62 8.89 4.02
N GLY A 140 34.68 9.81 4.32
CA GLY A 140 33.28 9.67 3.97
C GLY A 140 32.30 10.20 5.02
N GLN A 141 31.05 9.79 4.92
CA GLN A 141 29.99 10.21 5.84
C GLN A 141 29.62 9.09 6.80
N TYR A 142 29.55 9.41 8.07
CA TYR A 142 29.17 8.53 9.16
C TYR A 142 27.90 9.06 9.82
N PHE A 143 27.00 8.16 10.14
CA PHE A 143 25.67 8.48 10.61
C PHE A 143 25.38 7.75 11.92
N GLY A 144 24.84 8.46 12.88
CA GLY A 144 24.48 7.93 14.18
C GLY A 144 23.44 8.78 14.89
N SER A 145 23.17 8.42 16.12
CA SER A 145 22.22 9.13 16.98
C SER A 145 22.56 8.94 18.44
N ILE A 146 22.28 9.94 19.27
CA ILE A 146 22.14 9.76 20.71
C ILE A 146 20.66 9.50 20.97
N ILE A 147 20.34 8.29 21.39
CA ILE A 147 18.98 7.85 21.71
C ILE A 147 18.68 8.12 23.18
N ASN A 148 17.47 8.58 23.45
CA ASN A 148 16.86 8.59 24.75
C ASN A 148 15.64 7.66 24.74
N GLU A 149 15.55 6.81 25.75
CA GLU A 149 14.51 5.81 25.93
C GLU A 149 13.97 5.89 27.34
N GLU A 150 12.66 5.99 27.50
CA GLU A 150 12.02 5.96 28.81
C GLU A 150 12.17 4.59 29.44
N VAL A 151 12.65 4.54 30.68
CA VAL A 151 12.74 3.31 31.45
C VAL A 151 11.40 3.17 32.20
N SER A 152 10.48 2.43 31.63
CA SER A 152 9.22 2.08 32.30
C SER A 152 9.41 0.82 33.14
N ASP A 153 9.29 0.93 34.46
CA ASP A 153 9.29 -0.19 35.38
C ASP A 153 7.91 -0.84 35.51
N SER A 154 6.91 -0.34 34.81
CA SER A 154 5.53 -0.87 34.89
C SER A 154 5.42 -2.19 34.11
N PRO A 155 5.10 -3.29 34.84
CA PRO A 155 4.94 -4.59 34.16
C PRO A 155 3.71 -4.70 33.23
N CYS A 156 2.83 -3.70 33.26
CA CYS A 156 1.64 -3.63 32.42
C CYS A 156 1.25 -2.17 32.19
N ASP A 157 1.89 -1.49 31.23
CA ASP A 157 1.34 -0.24 30.73
C ASP A 157 0.12 -0.56 29.85
N GLU A 158 -1.03 -0.07 30.28
CA GLU A 158 -2.35 0.04 29.65
C GLU A 158 -2.48 -0.56 28.23
N VAL A 159 -2.53 -1.86 28.14
CA VAL A 159 -2.91 -2.49 26.89
C VAL A 159 -4.19 -3.28 27.10
N LEU A 160 -5.26 -2.73 26.52
CA LEU A 160 -6.51 -3.44 26.23
C LEU A 160 -6.90 -4.48 27.28
N ILE A 161 -7.50 -3.99 28.37
CA ILE A 161 -8.31 -4.85 29.24
C ILE A 161 -9.55 -5.27 28.45
N VAL A 162 -9.39 -6.27 27.57
CA VAL A 162 -10.51 -7.03 27.06
C VAL A 162 -10.72 -8.17 28.03
N ALA A 163 -11.79 -8.08 28.80
CA ALA A 163 -12.28 -9.13 29.72
C ALA A 163 -11.38 -9.49 30.94
N GLY A 164 -10.72 -8.53 31.57
CA GLY A 164 -10.16 -8.74 32.91
C GLY A 164 -8.94 -9.66 33.01
N SER A 165 -8.26 -9.96 31.91
CA SER A 165 -7.01 -10.72 31.93
C SER A 165 -5.96 -10.04 31.03
N CYS A 166 -4.77 -9.78 31.59
CA CYS A 166 -3.58 -9.41 30.83
C CYS A 166 -3.17 -10.60 29.95
N GLN A 167 -3.50 -10.54 28.66
CA GLN A 167 -2.99 -11.49 27.66
C GLN A 167 -1.94 -10.81 26.80
N GLY A 168 -0.67 -10.93 27.20
CA GLY A 168 0.52 -10.54 26.43
C GLY A 168 1.27 -9.36 27.04
N ASN A 169 2.55 -9.57 27.35
CA ASN A 169 3.50 -8.52 27.75
C ASN A 169 3.93 -7.72 26.49
N ILE A 170 3.13 -6.74 26.08
CA ILE A 170 3.59 -5.75 25.09
C ILE A 170 4.12 -4.56 25.88
N GLN A 171 5.44 -4.40 25.94
CA GLN A 171 6.07 -3.19 26.44
C GLN A 171 6.23 -2.20 25.30
N ILE A 172 5.51 -1.08 25.36
CA ILE A 172 5.71 0.03 24.42
C ILE A 172 6.79 0.93 25.01
N ARG A 173 7.95 1.03 24.34
CA ARG A 173 9.02 1.94 24.72
C ARG A 173 9.13 3.04 23.70
N THR A 174 9.00 4.27 24.15
CA THR A 174 9.19 5.45 23.29
C THR A 174 10.67 5.75 23.17
N ARG A 175 11.17 5.68 21.93
CA ARG A 175 12.55 6.01 21.61
C ARG A 175 12.57 7.29 20.77
N THR A 176 13.29 8.29 21.25
CA THR A 176 13.58 9.49 20.48
C THR A 176 15.09 9.71 20.42
N GLY A 177 15.57 10.56 19.51
CA GLY A 177 17.01 10.76 19.47
C GLY A 177 17.45 11.89 18.57
N ASN A 178 18.61 12.41 18.86
CA ASN A 178 19.27 13.46 18.09
C ASN A 178 20.23 12.83 17.08
N ARG A 179 20.00 13.12 15.80
CA ARG A 179 20.83 12.59 14.70
C ARG A 179 22.20 13.25 14.73
N ILE A 180 23.21 12.44 14.41
CA ILE A 180 24.59 12.87 14.24
C ILE A 180 25.03 12.57 12.80
N TYR A 181 25.54 13.58 12.12
CA TYR A 181 26.13 13.52 10.79
C TYR A 181 27.59 13.93 10.92
N LEU A 182 28.50 12.99 10.71
CA LEU A 182 29.93 13.26 10.72
C LEU A 182 30.51 13.04 9.32
N THR A 183 31.19 14.03 8.80
CA THR A 183 31.95 13.94 7.55
C THR A 183 33.42 13.95 7.84
N ILE A 184 34.15 12.92 7.38
CA ILE A 184 35.59 12.82 7.38
C ILE A 184 36.08 13.20 5.99
N PRO A 185 36.91 14.26 5.87
CA PRO A 185 37.43 14.72 4.58
C PRO A 185 38.32 13.69 3.90
N GLY A 186 38.30 13.67 2.56
CA GLY A 186 39.12 12.80 1.75
C GLY A 186 38.43 12.33 0.48
N GLN A 187 38.90 11.24 -0.09
CA GLN A 187 38.39 10.72 -1.34
C GLN A 187 36.95 10.20 -1.18
N ILE A 188 36.08 10.69 -2.02
CA ILE A 188 34.67 10.22 -2.10
C ILE A 188 34.60 9.10 -3.10
N ASN A 189 33.98 8.01 -2.67
CA ASN A 189 33.55 6.90 -3.52
C ASN A 189 32.06 6.90 -3.65
N GLN A 190 31.57 7.18 -4.87
CA GLN A 190 30.17 7.13 -5.24
C GLN A 190 29.88 5.78 -5.88
N ASP A 191 29.42 4.82 -5.09
CA ASP A 191 29.08 3.49 -5.56
C ASP A 191 27.65 3.13 -5.10
N ILE A 192 26.66 3.56 -5.90
CA ILE A 192 25.28 3.18 -5.70
C ILE A 192 24.81 2.38 -6.91
N LYS A 193 24.16 1.26 -6.66
CA LYS A 193 23.71 0.31 -7.68
C LYS A 193 22.20 0.10 -7.60
N LEU A 194 21.54 0.24 -8.76
CA LEU A 194 20.16 -0.20 -8.95
C LEU A 194 20.15 -1.73 -9.16
N ASN A 195 19.73 -2.49 -8.16
CA ASN A 195 19.68 -3.95 -8.23
C ASN A 195 18.44 -4.44 -9.02
N SER A 196 17.31 -3.77 -8.86
CA SER A 196 16.07 -4.15 -9.56
C SER A 196 15.06 -3.00 -9.64
N PHE A 197 14.24 -3.08 -10.69
CA PHE A 197 13.04 -2.26 -10.90
C PHE A 197 11.91 -3.13 -11.40
N ASN A 198 10.91 -3.38 -10.56
CA ASN A 198 9.80 -4.26 -10.87
C ASN A 198 8.48 -3.67 -10.40
N TRP A 199 7.40 -3.99 -11.09
CA TRP A 199 6.08 -3.73 -10.52
C TRP A 199 5.74 -4.78 -9.48
N LYS A 200 5.13 -4.36 -8.36
CA LYS A 200 4.87 -5.24 -7.20
C LYS A 200 3.40 -5.61 -7.07
N SER A 201 2.52 -4.66 -7.27
CA SER A 201 1.08 -4.88 -7.13
C SER A 201 0.30 -3.83 -7.91
N ALA A 202 -0.94 -4.20 -8.29
CA ALA A 202 -1.93 -3.30 -8.88
C ALA A 202 -3.23 -3.44 -8.10
N LYS A 203 -3.71 -2.37 -7.48
CA LYS A 203 -4.98 -2.30 -6.76
C LYS A 203 -5.60 -0.92 -6.93
N ASN A 204 -6.91 -0.82 -6.93
CA ASN A 204 -7.63 0.46 -6.95
C ASN A 204 -7.14 1.44 -8.03
N ASN A 205 -6.93 0.94 -9.26
CA ASN A 205 -6.40 1.70 -10.38
C ASN A 205 -4.97 2.23 -10.17
N THR A 206 -4.20 1.63 -9.24
CA THR A 206 -2.78 1.98 -9.03
C THR A 206 -1.87 0.79 -9.27
N VAL A 207 -0.71 1.06 -9.83
CA VAL A 207 0.42 0.13 -9.96
C VAL A 207 1.55 0.65 -9.10
N ASN A 208 2.10 -0.22 -8.24
CA ASN A 208 3.24 0.10 -7.40
C ASN A 208 4.51 -0.50 -8.03
N PHE A 209 5.46 0.35 -8.35
CA PHE A 209 6.80 -0.02 -8.77
C PHE A 209 7.70 -0.09 -7.55
N GLN A 210 8.47 -1.15 -7.40
CA GLN A 210 9.48 -1.29 -6.39
C GLN A 210 10.86 -1.20 -7.02
N PHE A 211 11.69 -0.33 -6.47
CA PHE A 211 13.12 -0.27 -6.74
C PHE A 211 13.88 -1.03 -5.67
N SER A 212 15.10 -1.42 -5.95
CA SER A 212 16.06 -1.89 -4.96
C SER A 212 17.41 -1.26 -5.26
N PHE A 213 17.96 -0.54 -4.27
CA PHE A 213 19.26 0.13 -4.39
C PHE A 213 20.18 -0.32 -3.26
N THR A 214 21.44 -0.51 -3.59
CA THR A 214 22.51 -0.71 -2.60
C THR A 214 23.53 0.40 -2.73
N ASN A 215 23.84 1.06 -1.61
CA ASN A 215 24.89 2.05 -1.52
C ASN A 215 26.15 1.41 -0.94
N SER A 216 27.10 1.06 -1.80
CA SER A 216 28.42 0.52 -1.43
C SER A 216 29.47 1.62 -1.32
N GLY A 217 29.09 2.88 -1.60
CA GLY A 217 29.95 4.05 -1.47
C GLY A 217 30.13 4.51 -0.02
N ASN A 218 30.87 5.61 0.14
CA ASN A 218 31.16 6.22 1.45
C ASN A 218 30.39 7.53 1.72
N VAL A 219 29.41 7.89 0.87
CA VAL A 219 28.54 9.05 1.02
C VAL A 219 27.07 8.67 0.86
N ALA A 220 26.18 9.46 1.45
CA ALA A 220 24.74 9.27 1.32
C ALA A 220 24.22 9.81 0.00
N PHE A 221 23.22 9.15 -0.57
CA PHE A 221 22.51 9.55 -1.78
C PHE A 221 21.02 9.71 -1.56
N GLU A 222 20.40 10.62 -2.31
CA GLU A 222 18.96 10.76 -2.42
C GLU A 222 18.53 10.50 -3.89
N PRO A 223 18.26 9.25 -4.28
CA PRO A 223 17.89 8.93 -5.64
C PRO A 223 16.54 9.52 -6.01
N LYS A 224 16.44 10.02 -7.24
CA LYS A 224 15.19 10.46 -7.88
C LYS A 224 14.93 9.61 -9.11
N ALA A 225 13.68 9.25 -9.35
CA ALA A 225 13.29 8.52 -10.54
C ALA A 225 12.33 9.32 -11.40
N ILE A 226 12.53 9.24 -12.71
CA ILE A 226 11.56 9.61 -13.73
C ILE A 226 11.14 8.30 -14.41
N ILE A 227 9.84 7.98 -14.35
CA ILE A 227 9.28 6.76 -14.91
C ILE A 227 8.38 7.15 -16.08
N HIS A 228 8.74 6.76 -17.27
CA HIS A 228 7.92 6.92 -18.48
C HIS A 228 7.09 5.65 -18.70
N ILE A 229 5.78 5.80 -18.82
CA ILE A 229 4.85 4.72 -19.09
C ILE A 229 4.46 4.73 -20.55
N TYR A 230 4.58 3.58 -21.18
CA TYR A 230 4.21 3.33 -22.58
C TYR A 230 3.11 2.29 -22.64
N ASP A 231 2.18 2.45 -23.56
CA ASP A 231 1.15 1.46 -23.86
C ASP A 231 1.73 0.28 -24.69
N GLY A 232 0.88 -0.70 -25.01
CA GLY A 232 1.26 -1.88 -25.79
C GLY A 232 1.67 -1.57 -27.24
N PHE A 233 1.42 -0.35 -27.73
CA PHE A 233 1.81 0.12 -29.06
C PHE A 233 3.09 0.96 -29.03
N GLY A 234 3.67 1.18 -27.85
CA GLY A 234 4.88 1.97 -27.69
C GLY A 234 4.65 3.48 -27.58
N THR A 235 3.40 3.93 -27.41
CA THR A 235 3.08 5.34 -27.20
C THR A 235 3.29 5.71 -25.75
N LYS A 236 4.00 6.81 -25.49
CA LYS A 236 4.14 7.33 -24.11
C LYS A 236 2.83 7.94 -23.66
N ILE A 237 2.26 7.38 -22.57
CA ILE A 237 0.95 7.77 -22.05
C ILE A 237 1.03 8.52 -20.71
N ASP A 238 2.14 8.35 -19.94
CA ASP A 238 2.29 9.03 -18.67
C ASP A 238 3.77 9.19 -18.27
N THR A 239 4.02 10.06 -17.29
CA THR A 239 5.35 10.26 -16.70
C THR A 239 5.18 10.52 -15.21
N ILE A 240 5.96 9.82 -14.38
CA ILE A 240 5.95 9.95 -12.92
C ILE A 240 7.34 10.42 -12.50
N GLU A 241 7.40 11.47 -11.69
CA GLU A 241 8.61 11.91 -11.02
C GLU A 241 8.46 11.67 -9.51
N THR A 242 9.46 11.06 -8.90
CA THR A 242 9.43 10.75 -7.46
C THR A 242 10.82 10.75 -6.84
N LYS A 243 10.87 11.15 -5.56
CA LYS A 243 12.05 10.96 -4.70
C LYS A 243 11.95 9.58 -4.07
N LEU A 244 13.06 8.87 -4.02
CA LEU A 244 13.12 7.47 -3.58
C LEU A 244 13.71 7.31 -2.16
N GLY A 245 13.76 8.40 -1.38
CA GLY A 245 14.33 8.38 -0.05
C GLY A 245 15.86 8.50 -0.06
N LYS A 246 16.49 8.39 1.11
CA LYS A 246 17.93 8.54 1.28
C LYS A 246 18.59 7.19 1.54
N SER A 247 19.62 6.86 0.77
CA SER A 247 20.45 5.68 0.99
C SER A 247 21.74 6.08 1.68
N LEU A 248 21.92 5.68 2.93
CA LEU A 248 23.16 5.87 3.69
C LEU A 248 24.21 4.84 3.25
N PRO A 249 25.53 5.10 3.46
CA PRO A 249 26.57 4.12 3.21
C PRO A 249 26.29 2.76 3.83
N GLY A 250 26.50 1.68 3.06
CA GLY A 250 26.23 0.30 3.48
C GLY A 250 24.76 -0.11 3.53
N SER A 251 23.83 0.78 3.15
CA SER A 251 22.39 0.49 3.21
C SER A 251 21.84 -0.06 1.90
N THR A 252 20.86 -0.96 2.01
CA THR A 252 20.00 -1.35 0.88
C THR A 252 18.59 -0.83 1.13
N ILE A 253 18.05 -0.03 0.21
CA ILE A 253 16.71 0.51 0.29
C ILE A 253 15.81 -0.08 -0.81
N THR A 254 14.51 -0.20 -0.55
CA THR A 254 13.51 -0.74 -1.49
C THR A 254 12.30 0.20 -1.61
N PRO A 255 12.51 1.46 -2.03
CA PRO A 255 11.43 2.43 -2.15
C PRO A 255 10.42 2.06 -3.22
N MET A 256 9.22 2.64 -3.13
CA MET A 256 8.14 2.43 -4.08
C MET A 256 7.71 3.74 -4.73
N ALA A 257 7.37 3.65 -6.02
CA ALA A 257 6.68 4.68 -6.77
C ALA A 257 5.29 4.18 -7.20
N THR A 258 4.30 5.05 -7.21
CA THR A 258 2.92 4.66 -7.55
C THR A 258 2.47 5.35 -8.83
N TRP A 259 1.94 4.56 -9.75
CA TRP A 259 1.27 5.03 -10.97
C TRP A 259 -0.23 4.82 -10.89
N ASN A 260 -1.01 5.87 -11.13
CA ASN A 260 -2.47 5.77 -11.26
C ASN A 260 -2.84 5.57 -12.73
N HIS A 261 -3.20 4.33 -13.10
CA HIS A 261 -3.53 3.99 -14.48
C HIS A 261 -4.97 4.36 -14.90
N LYS A 262 -5.74 5.06 -14.05
CA LYS A 262 -7.09 5.60 -14.36
C LYS A 262 -8.06 4.55 -14.94
N GLY A 263 -7.91 3.28 -14.53
CA GLY A 263 -8.75 2.18 -15.04
C GLY A 263 -8.34 1.64 -16.41
N GLN A 264 -7.22 2.08 -17.00
CA GLN A 264 -6.68 1.51 -18.23
C GLN A 264 -6.27 0.04 -17.99
N PHE A 265 -6.38 -0.76 -19.03
CA PHE A 265 -6.00 -2.17 -19.00
C PHE A 265 -5.23 -2.54 -20.26
N GLY A 266 -4.52 -3.66 -20.22
CA GLY A 266 -3.69 -4.15 -21.31
C GLY A 266 -2.23 -4.28 -20.93
N SER A 267 -1.35 -4.30 -21.93
CA SER A 267 0.10 -4.35 -21.75
C SER A 267 0.69 -2.95 -21.66
N PHE A 268 1.56 -2.73 -20.68
CA PHE A 268 2.28 -1.47 -20.50
C PHE A 268 3.76 -1.76 -20.27
N THR A 269 4.60 -0.80 -20.62
CA THR A 269 6.03 -0.82 -20.36
C THR A 269 6.40 0.41 -19.56
N ALA A 270 6.97 0.21 -18.38
CA ALA A 270 7.52 1.28 -17.55
C ALA A 270 9.03 1.36 -17.76
N LYS A 271 9.54 2.50 -18.20
CA LYS A 271 10.99 2.78 -18.33
C LYS A 271 11.37 3.80 -17.27
N ALA A 272 12.17 3.38 -16.31
CA ALA A 272 12.68 4.24 -15.27
C ALA A 272 14.06 4.76 -15.63
N GLU A 273 14.28 6.04 -15.42
CA GLU A 273 15.58 6.68 -15.38
C GLU A 273 15.80 7.22 -13.99
N VAL A 274 16.85 6.73 -13.32
CA VAL A 274 17.14 7.04 -11.93
C VAL A 274 18.38 7.92 -11.88
N PHE A 275 18.24 9.07 -11.22
CA PHE A 275 19.29 10.05 -11.03
C PHE A 275 19.75 10.00 -9.58
N TYR A 276 21.04 9.86 -9.39
CA TYR A 276 21.67 9.92 -8.07
C TYR A 276 22.25 11.31 -7.88
N GLN A 277 21.67 12.06 -6.97
CA GLN A 277 22.16 13.36 -6.57
C GLN A 277 22.76 13.23 -5.19
N GLU A 278 24.00 13.69 -5.03
CA GLU A 278 24.64 13.79 -3.74
C GLU A 278 23.78 14.64 -2.79
N ASP A 279 23.67 14.21 -1.53
CA ASP A 279 23.04 15.01 -0.50
C ASP A 279 23.95 16.17 -0.12
N ASN A 280 23.73 17.32 -0.72
CA ASN A 280 24.46 18.57 -0.42
C ASN A 280 24.26 19.07 1.04
N GLN A 281 23.65 18.31 1.89
CA GLN A 281 23.48 18.65 3.31
C GLN A 281 24.74 18.43 4.15
N GLY A 282 25.74 17.71 3.64
CA GLY A 282 27.09 17.75 4.17
C GLY A 282 27.95 18.59 3.24
N ARG A 283 28.35 19.80 3.67
CA ARG A 283 29.25 20.64 2.91
C ARG A 283 30.55 19.88 2.61
N ILE A 284 30.65 19.35 1.41
CA ILE A 284 31.90 19.04 0.77
C ILE A 284 32.02 20.10 -0.34
N ASP A 285 32.73 21.15 -0.09
CA ASP A 285 32.73 22.41 -0.85
C ASP A 285 33.17 22.30 -2.32
N ASN A 286 33.45 21.12 -2.86
CA ASN A 286 34.01 20.98 -4.21
C ASN A 286 33.46 19.78 -5.02
N LEU A 287 32.31 19.19 -4.67
CA LEU A 287 31.74 18.10 -5.45
C LEU A 287 30.54 18.56 -6.27
N HIS A 288 30.82 19.16 -7.41
CA HIS A 288 29.92 19.08 -8.55
C HIS A 288 30.06 17.67 -9.14
N GLY A 289 29.52 16.68 -8.41
CA GLY A 289 29.52 15.30 -8.87
C GLY A 289 28.67 15.18 -10.13
N ALA A 290 29.17 14.48 -11.13
CA ALA A 290 28.38 14.10 -12.29
C ALA A 290 27.12 13.38 -11.81
N THR A 291 25.95 13.79 -12.31
CA THR A 291 24.70 13.09 -12.04
C THR A 291 24.83 11.71 -12.66
N LEU A 292 25.01 10.69 -11.83
CA LEU A 292 24.96 9.31 -12.29
C LEU A 292 23.50 8.96 -12.62
N SER A 293 23.28 8.33 -13.75
CA SER A 293 21.95 7.85 -14.11
C SER A 293 21.98 6.38 -14.49
N GLU A 294 20.97 5.63 -14.05
CA GLU A 294 20.74 4.25 -14.46
C GLU A 294 19.35 4.13 -15.10
N LYS A 295 19.22 3.20 -16.06
CA LYS A 295 17.97 2.93 -16.76
C LYS A 295 17.52 1.51 -16.49
N ALA A 296 16.23 1.35 -16.27
CA ALA A 296 15.61 0.06 -16.07
C ALA A 296 14.22 0.01 -16.71
N GLU A 297 13.79 -1.19 -17.06
CA GLU A 297 12.51 -1.43 -17.71
C GLU A 297 11.71 -2.50 -16.97
N SER A 298 10.41 -2.30 -16.86
CA SER A 298 9.48 -3.28 -16.28
C SER A 298 8.23 -3.37 -17.16
N LYS A 299 7.81 -4.62 -17.50
CA LYS A 299 6.61 -4.90 -18.28
C LYS A 299 5.46 -5.23 -17.36
N ILE A 300 4.29 -4.63 -17.61
CA ILE A 300 3.10 -4.72 -16.79
C ILE A 300 1.96 -5.22 -17.64
N PHE A 301 1.18 -6.16 -17.12
CA PHE A 301 -0.07 -6.58 -17.75
C PHE A 301 -1.23 -6.41 -16.78
N LEU A 302 -2.14 -5.49 -17.11
CA LEU A 302 -3.35 -5.21 -16.33
C LEU A 302 -4.55 -5.90 -16.95
N PHE A 303 -5.09 -6.90 -16.27
CA PHE A 303 -6.22 -7.68 -16.76
C PHE A 303 -7.56 -7.02 -16.38
N PRO A 304 -8.46 -6.80 -17.36
CA PRO A 304 -9.76 -6.18 -17.11
C PRO A 304 -10.76 -7.20 -16.52
N LEU A 305 -10.59 -7.55 -15.25
CA LEU A 305 -11.38 -8.60 -14.61
C LEU A 305 -12.90 -8.35 -14.68
N PHE A 306 -13.34 -7.13 -14.38
CA PHE A 306 -14.77 -6.77 -14.37
C PHE A 306 -15.44 -6.89 -15.75
N PRO A 307 -14.95 -6.23 -16.82
CA PRO A 307 -15.55 -6.40 -18.14
C PRO A 307 -15.42 -7.82 -18.68
N PHE A 308 -14.38 -8.57 -18.32
CA PHE A 308 -14.25 -9.99 -18.67
C PHE A 308 -15.34 -10.85 -18.02
N LEU A 309 -15.58 -10.69 -16.71
CA LEU A 309 -16.61 -11.44 -15.99
C LEU A 309 -18.02 -11.09 -16.49
N THR A 310 -18.27 -9.81 -16.82
CA THR A 310 -19.57 -9.40 -17.40
C THR A 310 -19.78 -10.01 -18.77
N LEU A 311 -18.78 -10.01 -19.65
CA LEU A 311 -18.86 -10.66 -20.94
C LEU A 311 -19.09 -12.17 -20.83
N LEU A 312 -18.36 -12.82 -19.94
CA LEU A 312 -18.54 -14.25 -19.65
C LEU A 312 -19.96 -14.55 -19.13
N GLY A 313 -20.49 -13.72 -18.23
CA GLY A 313 -21.86 -13.82 -17.74
C GLY A 313 -22.89 -13.70 -18.86
N ILE A 314 -22.71 -12.75 -19.78
CA ILE A 314 -23.58 -12.59 -20.95
C ILE A 314 -23.53 -13.84 -21.85
N ILE A 315 -22.34 -14.35 -22.15
CA ILE A 315 -22.17 -15.55 -22.96
C ILE A 315 -22.88 -16.76 -22.32
N LEU A 316 -22.69 -16.96 -21.02
CA LEU A 316 -23.33 -18.02 -20.25
C LEU A 316 -24.86 -17.87 -20.24
N PHE A 317 -25.36 -16.65 -20.09
CA PHE A 317 -26.81 -16.37 -20.15
C PHE A 317 -27.40 -16.78 -21.49
N PHE A 318 -26.76 -16.41 -22.62
CA PHE A 318 -27.22 -16.81 -23.94
C PHE A 318 -27.07 -18.33 -24.17
N ALA A 319 -26.00 -18.96 -23.70
CA ALA A 319 -25.80 -20.40 -23.80
C ALA A 319 -26.86 -21.19 -23.05
N VAL A 320 -27.20 -20.75 -21.83
CA VAL A 320 -28.26 -21.36 -21.01
C VAL A 320 -29.63 -21.14 -21.70
N GLY A 321 -29.89 -19.92 -22.15
CA GLY A 321 -31.13 -19.63 -22.88
C GLY A 321 -31.28 -20.48 -24.14
N TRP A 322 -30.20 -20.68 -24.90
CA TRP A 322 -30.20 -21.58 -26.06
C TRP A 322 -30.45 -23.04 -25.65
N SER A 323 -29.80 -23.53 -24.61
CA SER A 323 -30.00 -24.89 -24.09
C SER A 323 -31.43 -25.13 -23.65
N PHE A 324 -32.02 -24.19 -22.92
CA PHE A 324 -33.46 -24.24 -22.55
C PHE A 324 -34.36 -24.24 -23.78
N ARG A 325 -34.10 -23.38 -24.75
CA ARG A 325 -34.84 -23.34 -26.00
C ARG A 325 -34.79 -24.67 -26.76
N GLN A 326 -33.63 -25.24 -26.88
CA GLN A 326 -33.42 -26.56 -27.53
C GLN A 326 -34.22 -27.65 -26.80
N SER A 327 -34.09 -27.73 -25.49
CA SER A 327 -34.79 -28.70 -24.64
C SER A 327 -36.32 -28.53 -24.74
N PHE A 328 -36.80 -27.29 -24.73
CA PHE A 328 -38.22 -26.97 -24.90
C PHE A 328 -38.76 -27.43 -26.26
N TYR A 329 -38.07 -27.17 -27.36
CA TYR A 329 -38.44 -27.65 -28.69
C TYR A 329 -38.42 -29.16 -28.78
N GLN A 330 -37.43 -29.85 -28.23
CA GLN A 330 -37.37 -31.31 -28.22
C GLN A 330 -38.53 -31.91 -27.42
N LYS A 331 -38.88 -31.31 -26.27
CA LYS A 331 -40.02 -31.76 -25.46
C LYS A 331 -41.36 -31.61 -26.17
N ILE A 332 -41.57 -30.51 -26.89
CA ILE A 332 -42.74 -30.28 -27.72
C ILE A 332 -42.81 -31.29 -28.89
N MET A 333 -41.67 -31.50 -29.57
CA MET A 333 -41.64 -32.36 -30.76
C MET A 333 -41.69 -33.85 -30.42
N LYS A 334 -41.53 -34.29 -29.18
CA LYS A 334 -41.46 -35.71 -28.79
C LYS A 334 -42.72 -36.49 -29.26
N ASN A 335 -43.84 -35.83 -29.31
CA ASN A 335 -45.15 -36.44 -29.69
C ASN A 335 -45.64 -35.98 -31.07
N TRP A 336 -44.82 -35.28 -31.86
CA TRP A 336 -45.26 -34.82 -33.19
C TRP A 336 -45.08 -35.90 -34.24
N GLU A 337 -46.10 -36.04 -35.13
CA GLU A 337 -46.14 -37.01 -36.23
C GLU A 337 -45.64 -36.39 -37.55
N LEU A 338 -45.11 -37.23 -38.42
CA LEU A 338 -44.70 -36.81 -39.76
C LEU A 338 -45.94 -36.86 -40.69
N TYR A 339 -46.40 -35.69 -41.15
CA TYR A 339 -47.55 -35.54 -42.05
C TYR A 339 -47.07 -35.22 -43.47
N SER A 340 -47.69 -35.91 -44.45
CA SER A 340 -47.47 -35.62 -45.85
C SER A 340 -48.55 -34.66 -46.35
N VAL A 341 -48.15 -33.45 -46.73
CA VAL A 341 -49.04 -32.37 -47.20
C VAL A 341 -49.83 -32.83 -48.40
N GLN A 342 -51.16 -32.63 -48.39
CA GLN A 342 -52.09 -32.96 -49.47
C GLN A 342 -52.36 -31.73 -50.35
N SER A 343 -52.94 -31.96 -51.52
CA SER A 343 -53.28 -30.84 -52.42
C SER A 343 -54.44 -30.05 -51.82
N GLY A 344 -54.27 -28.75 -51.65
CA GLY A 344 -55.19 -27.85 -50.97
C GLY A 344 -54.90 -27.54 -49.50
N ASP A 345 -53.96 -28.24 -48.89
CA ASP A 345 -53.55 -27.93 -47.50
C ASP A 345 -52.86 -26.59 -47.41
N ASN A 346 -53.17 -25.85 -46.35
CA ASN A 346 -52.40 -24.67 -45.96
C ASN A 346 -52.00 -24.77 -44.46
N LEU A 347 -50.94 -24.05 -44.12
CA LEU A 347 -50.32 -24.14 -42.79
C LEU A 347 -51.22 -23.68 -41.65
N VAL A 348 -52.14 -22.74 -41.94
CA VAL A 348 -53.05 -22.15 -40.97
C VAL A 348 -54.16 -23.14 -40.64
N ASP A 349 -54.74 -23.80 -41.65
CA ASP A 349 -55.84 -24.76 -41.47
C ASP A 349 -55.30 -26.04 -40.78
N LEU A 350 -54.11 -26.55 -41.18
CA LEU A 350 -53.48 -27.65 -40.48
C LEU A 350 -53.18 -27.34 -39.01
N ALA A 351 -52.76 -26.11 -38.71
CA ALA A 351 -52.53 -25.69 -37.33
C ALA A 351 -53.84 -25.61 -36.53
N ARG A 352 -54.94 -25.11 -37.15
CA ARG A 352 -56.27 -25.04 -36.53
C ARG A 352 -56.81 -26.42 -36.22
N GLU A 353 -56.68 -27.36 -37.16
CA GLU A 353 -57.13 -28.75 -36.98
C GLU A 353 -56.39 -29.47 -35.87
N ARG A 354 -55.11 -29.12 -35.64
CA ARG A 354 -54.21 -29.68 -34.60
C ARG A 354 -54.19 -28.85 -33.32
N HIS A 355 -55.09 -27.88 -33.17
CA HIS A 355 -55.15 -26.97 -31.99
C HIS A 355 -53.78 -26.37 -31.60
N THR A 356 -53.05 -25.92 -32.61
CA THR A 356 -51.72 -25.30 -32.42
C THR A 356 -51.60 -24.00 -33.22
N HIS A 357 -50.49 -23.27 -33.00
CA HIS A 357 -50.27 -22.06 -33.73
C HIS A 357 -49.40 -22.33 -34.99
N TRP A 358 -49.84 -21.85 -36.15
CA TRP A 358 -49.18 -22.09 -37.44
C TRP A 358 -47.69 -21.67 -37.46
N LYS A 359 -47.33 -20.57 -36.76
CA LYS A 359 -45.96 -20.13 -36.62
C LYS A 359 -45.05 -21.17 -35.93
N LEU A 360 -45.61 -21.95 -35.01
CA LEU A 360 -44.89 -23.03 -34.35
C LEU A 360 -44.58 -24.16 -35.31
N ILE A 361 -45.56 -24.57 -36.16
CA ILE A 361 -45.36 -25.57 -37.22
C ILE A 361 -44.32 -25.06 -38.21
N ALA A 362 -44.40 -23.79 -38.66
CA ALA A 362 -43.46 -23.17 -39.55
C ALA A 362 -42.04 -23.18 -38.97
N CYS A 363 -41.88 -22.77 -37.72
CA CYS A 363 -40.59 -22.69 -37.03
C CYS A 363 -39.94 -24.08 -36.91
N ILE A 364 -40.69 -25.08 -36.45
CA ILE A 364 -40.18 -26.45 -36.25
C ILE A 364 -39.76 -27.09 -37.57
N ASN A 365 -40.55 -26.85 -38.65
CA ASN A 365 -40.25 -27.36 -39.98
C ASN A 365 -39.33 -26.45 -40.80
N LYS A 366 -38.80 -25.35 -40.23
CA LYS A 366 -37.96 -24.36 -40.90
C LYS A 366 -38.57 -23.76 -42.17
N ILE A 367 -39.91 -23.64 -42.21
CA ILE A 367 -40.63 -23.05 -43.31
C ILE A 367 -40.49 -21.53 -43.25
N LYS A 368 -39.88 -20.92 -44.27
CA LYS A 368 -39.64 -19.47 -44.33
C LYS A 368 -40.84 -18.77 -45.01
N ALA A 369 -40.94 -17.45 -44.80
CA ALA A 369 -41.86 -16.63 -45.56
C ALA A 369 -41.65 -16.82 -47.08
N PRO A 370 -42.77 -16.93 -47.84
CA PRO A 370 -44.16 -16.66 -47.51
C PRO A 370 -44.97 -17.81 -46.85
N TYR A 371 -44.27 -18.77 -46.18
CA TYR A 371 -44.88 -19.87 -45.37
C TYR A 371 -45.79 -20.84 -46.20
N VAL A 372 -45.46 -21.04 -47.45
CA VAL A 372 -46.14 -21.93 -48.37
C VAL A 372 -45.65 -23.37 -48.19
N ILE A 373 -46.57 -24.32 -48.19
CA ILE A 373 -46.29 -25.75 -48.15
C ILE A 373 -46.70 -26.39 -49.49
N SER A 374 -45.95 -27.35 -49.98
CA SER A 374 -46.21 -28.00 -51.25
C SER A 374 -46.78 -29.41 -51.08
N PRO A 375 -47.69 -29.87 -52.01
CA PRO A 375 -48.18 -31.24 -51.98
C PRO A 375 -47.03 -32.27 -51.91
N LYS A 376 -47.19 -33.33 -51.13
CA LYS A 376 -46.18 -34.38 -50.84
C LYS A 376 -45.02 -33.94 -49.97
N GLN A 377 -44.92 -32.67 -49.56
CA GLN A 377 -43.93 -32.22 -48.59
C GLN A 377 -44.16 -32.89 -47.23
N LYS A 378 -43.12 -33.42 -46.59
CA LYS A 378 -43.20 -34.02 -45.28
C LYS A 378 -42.93 -32.97 -44.23
N ILE A 379 -43.89 -32.71 -43.34
CA ILE A 379 -43.76 -31.74 -42.23
C ILE A 379 -44.12 -32.41 -40.91
N LYS A 380 -43.50 -31.99 -39.83
CA LYS A 380 -43.80 -32.43 -38.47
C LYS A 380 -44.99 -31.59 -37.95
N ILE A 381 -46.02 -32.23 -37.47
CA ILE A 381 -47.21 -31.59 -36.90
C ILE A 381 -47.65 -32.31 -35.60
N PRO A 382 -48.34 -31.61 -34.69
CA PRO A 382 -48.88 -32.24 -33.49
C PRO A 382 -49.90 -33.34 -33.84
N PRO A 383 -50.01 -34.42 -33.02
CA PRO A 383 -51.02 -35.45 -33.24
C PRO A 383 -52.44 -34.88 -33.13
N LYS A 384 -53.37 -35.46 -33.86
CA LYS A 384 -54.80 -35.09 -33.80
C LYS A 384 -55.38 -35.53 -32.43
N LYS A 385 -55.89 -34.56 -31.64
CA LYS A 385 -56.58 -34.91 -30.39
C LYS A 385 -57.77 -35.83 -30.71
N LYS A 386 -57.82 -37.03 -30.12
CA LYS A 386 -59.00 -37.87 -30.15
C LYS A 386 -60.09 -37.14 -29.40
N ASN A 387 -61.21 -36.83 -30.06
CA ASN A 387 -62.38 -36.34 -29.39
C ASN A 387 -62.87 -37.44 -28.47
N THR A 388 -62.78 -37.28 -27.19
CA THR A 388 -63.36 -38.11 -26.13
C THR A 388 -64.83 -37.68 -25.90
N HIS A 389 -65.63 -37.69 -26.98
CA HIS A 389 -67.09 -37.56 -26.91
C HIS A 389 -67.71 -38.64 -27.75
N GLU A 390 -67.53 -39.88 -27.30
CA GLU A 390 -68.43 -41.00 -27.56
C GLU A 390 -68.45 -41.86 -26.30
N LYS A 391 -69.31 -41.47 -25.37
CA LYS A 391 -70.05 -42.35 -24.48
C LYS A 391 -71.25 -41.57 -23.95
#